data_f26e19efcb44467f2a222683727c7b99
#
_entry.id   f26e19efcb44467f2a222683727c7b99
#
_cell.length_a   1.000
_cell.length_b   1.000
_cell.length_c   1.000
_cell.angle_alpha   90.00
_cell.angle_beta   90.00
_cell.angle_gamma   90.00
#
_symmetry.space_group_name_H-M   'P 1'
#
loop_
_entity.id
_entity.type
_entity.pdbx_description
1 polymer ?
#
loop_
_entity_poly.entity_id
_entity_poly.type
_entity_poly.pdbx_seq_one_letter_code
_entity_poly.pdbx_strand_id
1 'polypeptide(L)'
;MISAQKALERMVSPSAKVSAHWCIDEDGTIYKIVPENLRAWHAGISWWRGRRDLNDVSIGIEIVNPGHEFGYRPFTPPQMNSLVNLCQEILKRNPIHPLNVVAHSDIAPDRKKDPGELFDWSRLARKGIGIWPNSIKTSPWHRPLKLNDHNSEVKLWQSKLAELGYGLVQDGIYGENTELVVMAFQRHYRQARIDGVIDHGTSNILDHLIEYAKAL
;
A
#
# COMPACT_ATOMS: atom_id res chain seq x y z
N MET A 1 9.73 -0.49 -12.76
CA MET A 1 10.36 -0.12 -14.07
C MET A 1 11.77 -0.71 -14.15
N ILE A 2 12.26 -1.09 -15.32
CA ILE A 2 13.48 -1.90 -15.50
C ILE A 2 14.78 -1.13 -15.13
N SER A 3 14.77 0.21 -15.17
CA SER A 3 15.91 1.05 -14.75
C SER A 3 15.43 2.47 -14.39
N ALA A 4 16.21 3.18 -13.56
CA ALA A 4 15.93 4.57 -13.20
C ALA A 4 15.88 5.47 -14.42
N GLN A 5 16.80 5.33 -15.37
CA GLN A 5 16.81 6.14 -16.58
C GLN A 5 15.49 6.04 -17.34
N LYS A 6 15.00 4.82 -17.63
CA LYS A 6 13.71 4.62 -18.31
C LYS A 6 12.53 5.12 -17.49
N ALA A 7 12.61 5.00 -16.15
CA ALA A 7 11.62 5.53 -15.24
C ALA A 7 11.52 7.05 -15.35
N LEU A 8 12.67 7.74 -15.26
CA LEU A 8 12.77 9.19 -15.35
C LEU A 8 12.32 9.69 -16.73
N GLU A 9 12.82 9.11 -17.81
CA GLU A 9 12.41 9.46 -19.19
C GLU A 9 10.89 9.39 -19.35
N ARG A 10 10.25 8.35 -18.82
CA ARG A 10 8.79 8.20 -18.87
C ARG A 10 8.08 9.26 -17.99
N MET A 11 8.56 9.51 -16.77
CA MET A 11 7.91 10.43 -15.84
C MET A 11 8.05 11.91 -16.21
N VAL A 12 9.05 12.28 -16.99
CA VAL A 12 9.21 13.65 -17.51
C VAL A 12 8.59 13.85 -18.89
N SER A 13 8.14 12.78 -19.55
CA SER A 13 7.48 12.85 -20.86
C SER A 13 6.02 13.25 -20.73
N PRO A 14 5.58 14.39 -21.30
CA PRO A 14 4.17 14.82 -21.23
C PRO A 14 3.20 13.82 -21.85
N SER A 15 3.64 13.07 -22.86
CA SER A 15 2.82 12.08 -23.57
C SER A 15 2.52 10.83 -22.73
N ALA A 16 3.37 10.53 -21.73
CA ALA A 16 3.22 9.34 -20.89
C ALA A 16 2.09 9.45 -19.87
N LYS A 17 1.66 10.68 -19.54
CA LYS A 17 0.63 10.97 -18.52
C LYS A 17 0.86 10.23 -17.19
N VAL A 18 2.12 10.10 -16.81
CA VAL A 18 2.61 9.47 -15.58
C VAL A 18 3.73 10.33 -15.00
N SER A 19 3.66 10.63 -13.71
CA SER A 19 4.73 11.32 -12.98
C SER A 19 4.66 10.97 -11.51
N ALA A 20 5.75 11.17 -10.77
CA ALA A 20 5.80 11.09 -9.33
C ALA A 20 6.49 12.36 -8.77
N HIS A 21 6.38 12.59 -7.47
CA HIS A 21 7.10 13.69 -6.83
C HIS A 21 8.59 13.35 -6.69
N TRP A 22 8.84 12.09 -6.36
CA TRP A 22 10.16 11.55 -6.11
C TRP A 22 10.37 10.22 -6.81
N CYS A 23 11.62 9.96 -7.19
CA CYS A 23 12.06 8.64 -7.66
C CYS A 23 13.34 8.25 -6.93
N ILE A 24 13.45 6.99 -6.51
CA ILE A 24 14.61 6.44 -5.82
C ILE A 24 15.19 5.31 -6.66
N ASP A 25 16.44 5.45 -7.08
CA ASP A 25 17.17 4.42 -7.82
C ASP A 25 17.66 3.29 -6.91
N GLU A 26 18.11 2.21 -7.50
CA GLU A 26 18.60 1.02 -6.78
C GLU A 26 19.88 1.28 -5.97
N ASP A 27 20.68 2.26 -6.35
CA ASP A 27 21.86 2.72 -5.59
C ASP A 27 21.52 3.67 -4.45
N GLY A 28 20.25 4.05 -4.33
CA GLY A 28 19.75 4.99 -3.32
C GLY A 28 19.76 6.45 -3.77
N THR A 29 20.12 6.76 -5.01
CA THR A 29 20.04 8.12 -5.55
C THR A 29 18.58 8.59 -5.59
N ILE A 30 18.32 9.80 -5.06
CA ILE A 30 16.98 10.40 -5.01
C ILE A 30 16.86 11.48 -6.10
N TYR A 31 15.82 11.35 -6.93
CA TYR A 31 15.47 12.35 -7.95
C TYR A 31 14.17 13.05 -7.56
N LYS A 32 14.20 14.39 -7.52
CA LYS A 32 13.01 15.21 -7.40
C LYS A 32 12.49 15.53 -8.80
N ILE A 33 11.22 15.19 -9.06
CA ILE A 33 10.61 15.31 -10.38
C ILE A 33 9.52 16.38 -10.37
N VAL A 34 8.53 16.23 -9.47
CA VAL A 34 7.44 17.20 -9.30
C VAL A 34 7.54 17.83 -7.91
N PRO A 35 7.42 19.14 -7.74
CA PRO A 35 7.31 19.76 -6.41
C PRO A 35 6.12 19.21 -5.62
N GLU A 36 6.28 18.94 -4.30
CA GLU A 36 5.25 18.32 -3.45
C GLU A 36 3.94 19.13 -3.37
N ASN A 37 3.99 20.44 -3.61
CA ASN A 37 2.82 21.32 -3.63
C ASN A 37 2.09 21.36 -4.99
N LEU A 38 2.54 20.58 -5.95
CA LEU A 38 1.91 20.42 -7.26
C LEU A 38 1.37 19.01 -7.41
N ARG A 39 0.38 18.84 -8.29
CA ARG A 39 -0.17 17.54 -8.63
C ARG A 39 0.83 16.71 -9.45
N ALA A 40 1.04 15.44 -9.07
CA ALA A 40 1.73 14.45 -9.89
C ALA A 40 0.78 13.29 -10.25
N TRP A 41 1.03 12.60 -11.36
CA TRP A 41 0.15 11.55 -11.89
C TRP A 41 0.70 10.16 -11.54
N HIS A 42 0.63 9.77 -10.26
CA HIS A 42 1.20 8.54 -9.72
C HIS A 42 0.17 7.52 -9.21
N ALA A 43 -1.04 7.96 -8.85
CA ALA A 43 -2.07 7.10 -8.27
C ALA A 43 -3.05 6.53 -9.31
N GLY A 44 -3.33 7.29 -10.39
CA GLY A 44 -4.37 6.95 -11.37
C GLY A 44 -5.75 6.85 -10.72
N ILE A 45 -6.64 5.99 -11.27
CA ILE A 45 -7.93 5.69 -10.64
C ILE A 45 -7.64 4.99 -9.31
N SER A 46 -8.07 5.58 -8.23
CA SER A 46 -7.67 5.18 -6.88
C SER A 46 -8.70 5.56 -5.82
N TRP A 47 -8.64 4.84 -4.69
CA TRP A 47 -9.50 5.10 -3.53
C TRP A 47 -8.73 4.84 -2.25
N TRP A 48 -8.86 5.75 -1.27
CA TRP A 48 -8.40 5.52 0.10
C TRP A 48 -9.17 6.41 1.08
N ARG A 49 -9.68 5.81 2.18
CA ARG A 49 -10.35 6.50 3.28
C ARG A 49 -11.40 7.54 2.83
N GLY A 50 -12.28 7.13 1.92
CA GLY A 50 -13.36 7.97 1.41
C GLY A 50 -12.97 8.96 0.32
N ARG A 51 -11.69 9.00 -0.11
CA ARG A 51 -11.23 9.87 -1.18
C ARG A 51 -10.95 9.11 -2.47
N ARG A 52 -11.30 9.73 -3.59
CA ARG A 52 -10.94 9.31 -4.96
C ARG A 52 -9.87 10.22 -5.51
N ASP A 53 -9.26 9.79 -6.61
CA ASP A 53 -8.29 10.62 -7.37
C ASP A 53 -7.15 11.15 -6.51
N LEU A 54 -6.45 10.24 -5.85
CA LEU A 54 -5.43 10.56 -4.85
C LEU A 54 -4.24 11.36 -5.37
N ASN A 55 -4.11 11.54 -6.68
CA ASN A 55 -3.09 12.42 -7.28
C ASN A 55 -3.13 13.86 -6.74
N ASP A 56 -4.31 14.33 -6.31
CA ASP A 56 -4.49 15.71 -5.85
C ASP A 56 -4.16 15.91 -4.37
N VAL A 57 -4.05 14.83 -3.61
CA VAL A 57 -3.99 14.87 -2.13
C VAL A 57 -2.89 13.99 -1.55
N SER A 58 -1.98 13.50 -2.39
CA SER A 58 -0.89 12.62 -1.93
C SER A 58 0.45 12.93 -2.59
N ILE A 59 1.52 12.48 -1.95
CA ILE A 59 2.89 12.54 -2.45
C ILE A 59 3.27 11.14 -2.94
N GLY A 60 3.58 11.01 -4.23
CA GLY A 60 4.00 9.73 -4.82
C GLY A 60 5.52 9.61 -4.86
N ILE A 61 6.01 8.46 -4.41
CA ILE A 61 7.42 8.06 -4.47
C ILE A 61 7.52 6.82 -5.33
N GLU A 62 8.17 6.92 -6.47
CA GLU A 62 8.51 5.77 -7.32
C GLU A 62 9.82 5.17 -6.81
N ILE A 63 9.86 3.85 -6.60
CA ILE A 63 11.03 3.12 -6.15
C ILE A 63 11.40 2.14 -7.24
N VAL A 64 12.56 2.33 -7.87
CA VAL A 64 12.97 1.55 -9.03
C VAL A 64 13.10 0.08 -8.67
N ASN A 65 12.33 -0.75 -9.37
CA ASN A 65 12.36 -2.21 -9.25
C ASN A 65 11.80 -2.79 -10.56
N PRO A 66 12.33 -3.89 -11.10
CA PRO A 66 11.82 -4.51 -12.32
C PRO A 66 10.33 -4.89 -12.24
N GLY A 67 9.86 -5.24 -11.03
CA GLY A 67 8.49 -5.70 -10.83
C GLY A 67 8.28 -7.16 -11.30
N HIS A 68 7.09 -7.69 -11.02
CA HIS A 68 6.78 -9.11 -11.23
C HIS A 68 6.97 -9.60 -12.67
N GLU A 69 6.81 -8.71 -13.66
CA GLU A 69 6.93 -9.09 -15.07
C GLU A 69 8.39 -9.21 -15.56
N PHE A 70 9.33 -8.52 -14.90
CA PHE A 70 10.70 -8.36 -15.40
C PHE A 70 11.79 -8.77 -14.40
N GLY A 71 11.46 -9.65 -13.45
CA GLY A 71 12.42 -10.17 -12.48
C GLY A 71 12.37 -9.42 -11.13
N TYR A 72 11.18 -9.40 -10.52
CA TYR A 72 10.93 -8.83 -9.21
C TYR A 72 11.95 -9.34 -8.17
N ARG A 73 12.52 -8.44 -7.41
CA ARG A 73 13.58 -8.71 -6.44
C ARG A 73 13.44 -7.83 -5.19
N PRO A 74 14.10 -8.19 -4.08
CA PRO A 74 14.14 -7.33 -2.89
C PRO A 74 14.70 -5.94 -3.22
N PHE A 75 14.19 -4.93 -2.55
CA PHE A 75 14.71 -3.57 -2.63
C PHE A 75 16.08 -3.50 -1.95
N THR A 76 17.01 -2.76 -2.54
CA THR A 76 18.38 -2.70 -2.03
C THR A 76 18.49 -1.95 -0.69
N PRO A 77 19.47 -2.28 0.15
CA PRO A 77 19.68 -1.53 1.40
C PRO A 77 19.90 -0.02 1.21
N PRO A 78 20.69 0.46 0.21
CA PRO A 78 20.81 1.89 -0.08
C PRO A 78 19.46 2.52 -0.42
N GLN A 79 18.67 1.88 -1.29
CA GLN A 79 17.35 2.34 -1.70
C GLN A 79 16.39 2.48 -0.52
N MET A 80 16.33 1.47 0.35
CA MET A 80 15.49 1.50 1.56
C MET A 80 15.96 2.53 2.59
N ASN A 81 17.28 2.79 2.71
CA ASN A 81 17.79 3.86 3.56
C ASN A 81 17.37 5.24 3.05
N SER A 82 17.54 5.48 1.75
CA SER A 82 17.12 6.72 1.10
C SER A 82 15.62 6.96 1.23
N LEU A 83 14.81 5.91 1.07
CA LEU A 83 13.36 5.97 1.26
C LEU A 83 12.99 6.38 2.69
N VAL A 84 13.61 5.76 3.71
CA VAL A 84 13.36 6.11 5.12
C VAL A 84 13.68 7.59 5.37
N ASN A 85 14.85 8.05 4.95
CA ASN A 85 15.26 9.44 5.14
C ASN A 85 14.32 10.41 4.43
N LEU A 86 13.97 10.14 3.17
CA LEU A 86 13.03 10.95 2.38
C LEU A 86 11.65 11.02 3.05
N CYS A 87 11.10 9.87 3.45
CA CYS A 87 9.80 9.83 4.12
C CYS A 87 9.80 10.61 5.45
N GLN A 88 10.85 10.49 6.25
CA GLN A 88 10.97 11.27 7.49
C GLN A 88 11.00 12.78 7.23
N GLU A 89 11.70 13.23 6.19
CA GLU A 89 11.70 14.64 5.79
C GLU A 89 10.32 15.09 5.27
N ILE A 90 9.63 14.25 4.51
CA ILE A 90 8.26 14.54 4.05
C ILE A 90 7.32 14.67 5.25
N LEU A 91 7.38 13.74 6.21
CA LEU A 91 6.51 13.73 7.40
C LEU A 91 6.76 14.95 8.33
N LYS A 92 7.98 15.48 8.37
CA LYS A 92 8.28 16.73 9.10
C LYS A 92 7.56 17.94 8.48
N ARG A 93 7.41 17.96 7.16
CA ARG A 93 6.79 19.07 6.42
C ARG A 93 5.27 18.94 6.30
N ASN A 94 4.78 17.71 6.32
CA ASN A 94 3.38 17.39 6.04
C ASN A 94 2.79 16.52 7.17
N PRO A 95 1.68 16.92 7.81
CA PRO A 95 1.03 16.15 8.86
C PRO A 95 0.27 14.96 8.26
N ILE A 96 0.98 13.90 7.89
CA ILE A 96 0.40 12.70 7.29
C ILE A 96 0.09 11.69 8.38
N HIS A 97 -1.19 11.31 8.48
CA HIS A 97 -1.62 10.26 9.41
C HIS A 97 -0.95 8.92 9.03
N PRO A 98 -0.46 8.10 9.99
CA PRO A 98 0.24 6.85 9.69
C PRO A 98 -0.52 5.87 8.78
N LEU A 99 -1.85 5.79 8.89
CA LEU A 99 -2.71 5.01 7.97
C LEU A 99 -2.74 5.54 6.53
N ASN A 100 -2.19 6.72 6.26
CA ASN A 100 -2.11 7.29 4.92
C ASN A 100 -0.75 7.06 4.25
N VAL A 101 0.11 6.23 4.85
CA VAL A 101 1.30 5.69 4.21
C VAL A 101 0.93 4.36 3.59
N VAL A 102 0.70 4.35 2.29
CA VAL A 102 0.03 3.25 1.56
C VAL A 102 0.79 2.83 0.31
N ALA A 103 0.54 1.62 -0.12
CA ALA A 103 0.99 1.08 -1.40
C ALA A 103 0.07 1.50 -2.55
N HIS A 104 0.56 1.44 -3.78
CA HIS A 104 -0.29 1.55 -4.96
C HIS A 104 -1.33 0.42 -5.01
N SER A 105 -0.95 -0.79 -4.59
CA SER A 105 -1.87 -1.92 -4.44
C SER A 105 -2.98 -1.69 -3.41
N ASP A 106 -2.75 -0.90 -2.35
CA ASP A 106 -3.80 -0.61 -1.36
C ASP A 106 -4.89 0.27 -1.95
N ILE A 107 -4.51 1.25 -2.77
CA ILE A 107 -5.41 2.26 -3.33
C ILE A 107 -6.04 1.86 -4.67
N ALA A 108 -5.54 0.81 -5.30
CA ALA A 108 -6.00 0.32 -6.60
C ALA A 108 -5.81 -1.22 -6.71
N PRO A 109 -6.42 -2.01 -5.81
CA PRO A 109 -6.18 -3.45 -5.69
C PRO A 109 -6.57 -4.26 -6.92
N ASP A 110 -7.46 -3.74 -7.75
CA ASP A 110 -7.96 -4.35 -8.99
C ASP A 110 -6.93 -4.33 -10.13
N ARG A 111 -5.97 -3.42 -10.10
CA ARG A 111 -5.04 -3.18 -11.22
C ARG A 111 -3.57 -3.08 -10.84
N LYS A 112 -3.24 -3.07 -9.53
CA LYS A 112 -1.89 -2.82 -9.02
C LYS A 112 -1.45 -3.84 -7.99
N LYS A 113 -0.15 -4.18 -8.05
CA LYS A 113 0.52 -5.07 -7.11
C LYS A 113 1.75 -4.45 -6.46
N ASP A 114 2.23 -3.32 -7.00
CA ASP A 114 3.40 -2.60 -6.48
C ASP A 114 3.13 -1.97 -5.11
N PRO A 115 4.16 -1.85 -4.23
CA PRO A 115 5.55 -2.27 -4.38
C PRO A 115 5.77 -3.79 -4.27
N GLY A 116 4.76 -4.58 -3.94
CA GLY A 116 4.81 -6.03 -3.86
C GLY A 116 5.24 -6.57 -2.48
N GLU A 117 5.30 -7.89 -2.39
CA GLU A 117 5.51 -8.63 -1.15
C GLU A 117 6.94 -8.62 -0.61
N LEU A 118 7.93 -8.22 -1.42
CA LEU A 118 9.33 -8.10 -0.99
C LEU A 118 9.68 -6.71 -0.44
N PHE A 119 8.69 -5.80 -0.34
CA PHE A 119 8.88 -4.47 0.21
C PHE A 119 8.83 -4.50 1.74
N ASP A 120 9.87 -4.00 2.41
CA ASP A 120 10.01 -4.07 3.88
C ASP A 120 9.22 -2.96 4.60
N TRP A 121 7.90 -3.13 4.68
CA TRP A 121 7.00 -2.25 5.42
C TRP A 121 7.36 -2.17 6.91
N SER A 122 7.80 -3.28 7.50
CA SER A 122 8.17 -3.35 8.91
C SER A 122 9.34 -2.42 9.24
N ARG A 123 10.30 -2.29 8.32
CA ARG A 123 11.43 -1.37 8.44
C ARG A 123 10.96 0.08 8.48
N LEU A 124 10.01 0.47 7.64
CA LEU A 124 9.45 1.83 7.62
C LEU A 124 8.73 2.12 8.95
N ALA A 125 7.88 1.21 9.41
CA ALA A 125 7.13 1.37 10.65
C ALA A 125 8.06 1.51 11.89
N ARG A 126 9.15 0.71 11.97
CA ARG A 126 10.18 0.88 13.01
C ARG A 126 10.86 2.25 13.01
N LYS A 127 10.71 3.02 11.94
CA LYS A 127 11.24 4.39 11.78
C LYS A 127 10.14 5.47 11.86
N GLY A 128 8.94 5.09 12.32
CA GLY A 128 7.80 5.99 12.48
C GLY A 128 7.09 6.34 11.17
N ILE A 129 7.27 5.54 10.12
CA ILE A 129 6.66 5.73 8.80
C ILE A 129 5.61 4.66 8.57
N GLY A 130 4.33 5.05 8.59
CA GLY A 130 3.22 4.11 8.50
C GLY A 130 3.03 3.29 9.78
N ILE A 131 2.34 2.16 9.65
CA ILE A 131 2.05 1.23 10.75
C ILE A 131 2.40 -0.20 10.34
N TRP A 132 2.72 -1.02 11.34
CA TRP A 132 2.97 -2.45 11.18
C TRP A 132 2.52 -3.21 12.43
N PRO A 133 1.89 -4.38 12.32
CA PRO A 133 1.46 -5.17 13.47
C PRO A 133 2.66 -5.78 14.19
N ASN A 134 3.06 -5.22 15.33
CA ASN A 134 4.25 -5.67 16.09
C ASN A 134 3.96 -6.80 17.08
N SER A 135 2.75 -6.87 17.64
CA SER A 135 2.32 -7.95 18.52
C SER A 135 0.84 -8.23 18.26
N ILE A 136 0.55 -9.41 17.77
CA ILE A 136 -0.81 -9.76 17.37
C ILE A 136 -1.46 -10.51 18.53
N LYS A 137 -2.51 -9.91 19.14
CA LYS A 137 -3.41 -10.64 20.04
C LYS A 137 -4.23 -11.61 19.18
N THR A 138 -4.46 -12.81 19.69
CA THR A 138 -5.31 -13.78 18.99
C THR A 138 -6.78 -13.38 19.13
N SER A 139 -7.42 -13.13 18.02
CA SER A 139 -8.90 -13.00 17.94
C SER A 139 -9.57 -14.36 18.13
N PRO A 140 -10.87 -14.42 18.49
CA PRO A 140 -11.61 -15.67 18.48
C PRO A 140 -11.51 -16.39 17.13
N TRP A 141 -11.37 -17.71 17.16
CA TRP A 141 -11.32 -18.51 15.94
C TRP A 141 -12.62 -18.38 15.14
N HIS A 142 -12.48 -18.24 13.84
CA HIS A 142 -13.59 -18.30 12.89
C HIS A 142 -13.22 -19.15 11.67
N ARG A 143 -14.21 -19.60 10.95
CA ARG A 143 -14.02 -20.28 9.67
C ARG A 143 -13.34 -19.32 8.68
N PRO A 144 -12.31 -19.77 7.93
CA PRO A 144 -11.76 -18.94 6.87
C PRO A 144 -12.83 -18.51 5.86
N LEU A 145 -12.81 -17.22 5.49
CA LEU A 145 -13.71 -16.65 4.50
C LEU A 145 -12.96 -16.42 3.18
N LYS A 146 -13.61 -16.77 2.08
CA LYS A 146 -13.01 -16.75 0.74
C LYS A 146 -14.06 -16.47 -0.34
N LEU A 147 -13.59 -16.34 -1.56
CA LEU A 147 -14.43 -16.16 -2.75
C LEU A 147 -15.67 -17.08 -2.73
N ASN A 148 -16.83 -16.51 -3.05
CA ASN A 148 -18.16 -17.12 -3.04
C ASN A 148 -18.79 -17.37 -1.65
N ASP A 149 -18.18 -16.96 -0.56
CA ASP A 149 -18.86 -16.94 0.74
C ASP A 149 -19.89 -15.79 0.81
N HIS A 150 -21.07 -16.07 1.37
CA HIS A 150 -22.15 -15.09 1.51
C HIS A 150 -22.73 -15.19 2.94
N ASN A 151 -22.43 -14.23 3.80
CA ASN A 151 -22.96 -14.18 5.18
C ASN A 151 -22.62 -12.87 5.90
N SER A 152 -23.12 -12.72 7.11
CA SER A 152 -22.88 -11.56 7.96
C SER A 152 -21.43 -11.40 8.41
N GLU A 153 -20.66 -12.50 8.49
CA GLU A 153 -19.23 -12.43 8.82
C GLU A 153 -18.43 -11.77 7.68
N VAL A 154 -18.75 -12.10 6.41
CA VAL A 154 -18.15 -11.42 5.25
C VAL A 154 -18.41 -9.92 5.36
N LYS A 155 -19.66 -9.51 5.64
CA LYS A 155 -20.00 -8.09 5.80
C LYS A 155 -19.20 -7.42 6.92
N LEU A 156 -19.01 -8.11 8.05
CA LEU A 156 -18.22 -7.62 9.16
C LEU A 156 -16.75 -7.34 8.73
N TRP A 157 -16.13 -8.28 8.02
CA TRP A 157 -14.74 -8.11 7.58
C TRP A 157 -14.60 -7.08 6.47
N GLN A 158 -15.57 -6.97 5.56
CA GLN A 158 -15.64 -5.86 4.60
C GLN A 158 -15.71 -4.51 5.32
N SER A 159 -16.52 -4.39 6.38
CA SER A 159 -16.62 -3.16 7.17
C SER A 159 -15.30 -2.81 7.84
N LYS A 160 -14.58 -3.79 8.40
CA LYS A 160 -13.26 -3.58 9.00
C LYS A 160 -12.20 -3.14 7.98
N LEU A 161 -12.19 -3.72 6.79
CA LEU A 161 -11.29 -3.29 5.70
C LEU A 161 -11.62 -1.86 5.25
N ALA A 162 -12.92 -1.50 5.16
CA ALA A 162 -13.35 -0.15 4.84
C ALA A 162 -12.98 0.86 5.95
N GLU A 163 -13.08 0.48 7.22
CA GLU A 163 -12.66 1.30 8.37
C GLU A 163 -11.15 1.61 8.31
N LEU A 164 -10.34 0.64 7.90
CA LEU A 164 -8.90 0.85 7.69
C LEU A 164 -8.62 1.81 6.52
N GLY A 165 -9.46 1.79 5.48
CA GLY A 165 -9.37 2.73 4.36
C GLY A 165 -9.64 2.17 2.97
N TYR A 166 -9.75 0.85 2.82
CA TYR A 166 -9.95 0.21 1.52
C TYR A 166 -11.32 0.53 0.90
N GLY A 167 -11.33 0.65 -0.43
CA GLY A 167 -12.55 0.89 -1.21
C GLY A 167 -13.24 -0.41 -1.61
N LEU A 168 -14.31 -0.79 -0.89
CA LEU A 168 -15.12 -1.96 -1.24
C LEU A 168 -16.58 -1.80 -0.81
N VAL A 169 -17.47 -2.57 -1.44
CA VAL A 169 -18.88 -2.67 -1.05
C VAL A 169 -19.01 -3.61 0.15
N GLN A 170 -19.86 -3.21 1.12
CA GLN A 170 -20.08 -3.97 2.36
C GLN A 170 -21.43 -4.70 2.29
N ASP A 171 -21.56 -5.61 1.33
CA ASP A 171 -22.81 -6.31 1.01
C ASP A 171 -22.93 -7.71 1.63
N GLY A 172 -21.84 -8.22 2.22
CA GLY A 172 -21.80 -9.58 2.76
C GLY A 172 -21.51 -10.66 1.72
N ILE A 173 -21.13 -10.26 0.49
CA ILE A 173 -20.77 -11.17 -0.60
C ILE A 173 -19.25 -11.11 -0.79
N TYR A 174 -18.58 -12.24 -0.60
CA TYR A 174 -17.14 -12.34 -0.87
C TYR A 174 -16.93 -12.51 -2.38
N GLY A 175 -17.07 -11.39 -3.12
CA GLY A 175 -16.81 -11.33 -4.55
C GLY A 175 -15.35 -11.05 -4.88
N GLU A 176 -15.01 -11.01 -6.17
CA GLU A 176 -13.65 -10.74 -6.68
C GLU A 176 -13.05 -9.45 -6.11
N ASN A 177 -13.85 -8.38 -5.99
CA ASN A 177 -13.36 -7.12 -5.40
C ASN A 177 -12.93 -7.29 -3.93
N THR A 178 -13.68 -8.05 -3.13
CA THR A 178 -13.30 -8.36 -1.75
C THR A 178 -12.01 -9.18 -1.70
N GLU A 179 -11.87 -10.18 -2.56
CA GLU A 179 -10.65 -10.99 -2.67
C GLU A 179 -9.42 -10.14 -3.03
N LEU A 180 -9.53 -9.27 -4.03
CA LEU A 180 -8.45 -8.36 -4.45
C LEU A 180 -8.04 -7.40 -3.33
N VAL A 181 -8.99 -6.86 -2.59
CA VAL A 181 -8.72 -6.00 -1.42
C VAL A 181 -8.00 -6.80 -0.33
N VAL A 182 -8.44 -8.03 -0.04
CA VAL A 182 -7.77 -8.88 0.95
C VAL A 182 -6.35 -9.24 0.51
N MET A 183 -6.14 -9.53 -0.78
CA MET A 183 -4.78 -9.74 -1.32
C MET A 183 -3.90 -8.50 -1.20
N ALA A 184 -4.44 -7.30 -1.43
CA ALA A 184 -3.71 -6.04 -1.24
C ALA A 184 -3.34 -5.84 0.23
N PHE A 185 -4.29 -6.04 1.14
CA PHE A 185 -4.05 -6.02 2.58
C PHE A 185 -2.96 -7.02 3.01
N GLN A 186 -3.03 -8.26 2.54
CA GLN A 186 -2.02 -9.28 2.83
C GLN A 186 -0.65 -8.88 2.28
N ARG A 187 -0.58 -8.32 1.06
CA ARG A 187 0.66 -7.84 0.43
C ARG A 187 1.32 -6.74 1.25
N HIS A 188 0.54 -5.90 1.92
CA HIS A 188 1.06 -4.87 2.81
C HIS A 188 1.43 -5.45 4.18
N TYR A 189 0.53 -6.17 4.84
CA TYR A 189 0.63 -6.49 6.28
C TYR A 189 0.93 -7.97 6.59
N ARG A 190 0.85 -8.87 5.60
CA ARG A 190 1.05 -10.31 5.76
C ARG A 190 1.71 -10.96 4.55
N GLN A 191 2.86 -10.50 4.18
CA GLN A 191 3.55 -10.83 2.94
C GLN A 191 3.86 -12.33 2.75
N ALA A 192 3.97 -13.09 3.84
CA ALA A 192 4.23 -14.53 3.79
C ALA A 192 3.05 -15.36 3.20
N ARG A 193 1.86 -14.75 3.06
CA ARG A 193 0.68 -15.42 2.52
C ARG A 193 -0.28 -14.44 1.89
N ILE A 194 -0.34 -14.45 0.56
CA ILE A 194 -1.19 -13.58 -0.26
C ILE A 194 -2.10 -14.49 -1.08
N ASP A 195 -3.21 -14.90 -0.51
CA ASP A 195 -4.14 -15.86 -1.11
C ASP A 195 -5.59 -15.35 -1.20
N GLY A 196 -5.84 -14.13 -0.73
CA GLY A 196 -7.17 -13.55 -0.72
C GLY A 196 -8.13 -14.21 0.28
N VAL A 197 -7.63 -14.99 1.24
CA VAL A 197 -8.43 -15.66 2.26
C VAL A 197 -8.33 -14.92 3.58
N ILE A 198 -9.47 -14.59 4.19
CA ILE A 198 -9.51 -14.09 5.57
C ILE A 198 -9.48 -15.31 6.50
N ASP A 199 -8.29 -15.81 6.77
CA ASP A 199 -8.04 -16.82 7.79
C ASP A 199 -7.74 -16.15 9.14
N HIS A 200 -7.50 -16.96 10.15
CA HIS A 200 -7.21 -16.50 11.51
C HIS A 200 -5.99 -15.53 11.56
N GLY A 201 -4.96 -15.74 10.74
CA GLY A 201 -3.82 -14.84 10.69
C GLY A 201 -4.15 -13.47 10.07
N THR A 202 -4.90 -13.45 8.97
CA THR A 202 -5.35 -12.20 8.33
C THR A 202 -6.28 -11.42 9.24
N SER A 203 -7.24 -12.10 9.89
CA SER A 203 -8.21 -11.46 10.79
C SER A 203 -7.54 -10.85 12.02
N ASN A 204 -6.60 -11.55 12.64
CA ASN A 204 -5.86 -11.04 13.80
C ASN A 204 -5.05 -9.78 13.46
N ILE A 205 -4.40 -9.75 12.30
CA ILE A 205 -3.65 -8.58 11.84
C ILE A 205 -4.61 -7.40 11.64
N LEU A 206 -5.74 -7.62 10.97
CA LEU A 206 -6.71 -6.56 10.71
C LEU A 206 -7.32 -6.00 11.99
N ASP A 207 -7.71 -6.85 12.93
CA ASP A 207 -8.24 -6.43 14.23
C ASP A 207 -7.21 -5.59 15.02
N HIS A 208 -5.96 -6.05 15.05
CA HIS A 208 -4.88 -5.30 15.71
C HIS A 208 -4.65 -3.92 15.08
N LEU A 209 -4.67 -3.82 13.74
CA LEU A 209 -4.49 -2.54 13.05
C LEU A 209 -5.65 -1.58 13.30
N ILE A 210 -6.89 -2.08 13.39
CA ILE A 210 -8.05 -1.25 13.72
C ILE A 210 -7.98 -0.76 15.18
N GLU A 211 -7.62 -1.62 16.13
CA GLU A 211 -7.42 -1.21 17.52
C GLU A 211 -6.33 -0.14 17.63
N TYR A 212 -5.21 -0.34 16.94
CA TYR A 212 -4.12 0.63 16.91
C TYR A 212 -4.55 1.96 16.28
N ALA A 213 -5.30 1.90 15.18
CA ALA A 213 -5.80 3.09 14.49
C ALA A 213 -6.76 3.94 15.35
N LYS A 214 -7.50 3.32 16.26
CA LYS A 214 -8.38 4.00 17.21
C LYS A 214 -7.64 4.67 18.36
N ALA A 215 -6.39 4.26 18.60
CA ALA A 215 -5.55 4.79 19.67
C ALA A 215 -4.63 5.95 19.21
N LEU A 216 -4.56 6.22 17.89
CA LEU A 216 -3.84 7.35 17.27
C LEU A 216 -4.69 8.61 17.24
#